data_1d7957f67a1b75fb8d903d8bf8d36814
#
_entry.id   1d7957f67a1b75fb8d903d8bf8d36814
#
_cell.length_a   1.000
_cell.length_b   1.000
_cell.length_c   1.000
_cell.angle_alpha   90.00
_cell.angle_beta   90.00
_cell.angle_gamma   90.00
#
_symmetry.space_group_name_H-M   'P 1'
#
loop_
_entity.id
_entity.type
_entity.pdbx_description
1 polymer ?
#
loop_
_entity_poly.entity_id
_entity_poly.type
_entity_poly.pdbx_seq_one_letter_code
_entity_poly.pdbx_strand_id
1 'polypeptide(L)'
;MKRQMVAFSLAAASVLMAVTPPLEAEAASSSSTEFELRKKVIGISGIMDLTGIYQPVTRAQFAQMLVNASEYRNITSDRSTVSVFADVPKDNMYASYVRIAASNEWMVGYLGGVFRPDQYVTLQEAARGVLALLGYTSEDFTGDQIGGRMSMFEYLDLNDEIGKSSSDTLTKEDCINLFYNLLKAEPKNGSGIYGSILGCELTSDGEINPLAMADNSLKGPKVVTSWSRFVESMPFGMNEANFFVNGTAVEMETFKSYLNTGYLVIYYNSSAKTVWAYSESADGDSDRNVVNGYITHIYYNSSDVMTPTEVELD
;
A
#
# COMPACT_ATOMS: atom_id res chain seq x y z
N MET A 1 6.87 -84.77 -28.59
CA MET A 1 5.75 -83.80 -28.68
C MET A 1 6.00 -82.73 -27.63
N LYS A 2 6.52 -81.56 -28.04
CA LYS A 2 6.79 -80.37 -27.14
C LYS A 2 5.62 -79.42 -27.26
N ARG A 3 4.90 -79.20 -26.18
CA ARG A 3 3.90 -78.10 -26.07
C ARG A 3 4.65 -76.84 -25.75
N GLN A 4 4.49 -75.84 -26.67
CA GLN A 4 4.92 -74.51 -26.41
C GLN A 4 3.75 -73.74 -25.68
N MET A 5 4.09 -73.25 -24.46
CA MET A 5 3.20 -72.25 -23.80
C MET A 5 3.53 -70.89 -24.31
N VAL A 6 2.52 -70.22 -24.89
CA VAL A 6 2.58 -68.82 -25.26
C VAL A 6 2.14 -68.00 -24.02
N ALA A 7 3.05 -67.23 -23.45
CA ALA A 7 2.74 -66.28 -22.40
C ALA A 7 2.25 -64.98 -22.99
N PHE A 8 1.00 -64.64 -22.71
CA PHE A 8 0.46 -63.32 -23.00
C PHE A 8 0.92 -62.34 -21.88
N SER A 9 1.81 -61.45 -22.22
CA SER A 9 2.12 -60.32 -21.36
C SER A 9 1.09 -59.19 -21.59
N LEU A 10 0.23 -58.96 -20.61
CA LEU A 10 -0.67 -57.83 -20.56
C LEU A 10 0.15 -56.63 -20.08
N ALA A 11 0.52 -55.75 -21.01
CA ALA A 11 1.10 -54.47 -20.69
C ALA A 11 -0.04 -53.53 -20.25
N ALA A 12 -0.18 -53.32 -18.94
CA ALA A 12 -1.00 -52.28 -18.38
C ALA A 12 -0.28 -50.94 -18.58
N ALA A 13 -0.69 -50.17 -19.57
CA ALA A 13 -0.29 -48.76 -19.71
C ALA A 13 -1.04 -47.95 -18.64
N SER A 14 -0.39 -47.69 -17.52
CA SER A 14 -0.83 -46.70 -16.54
C SER A 14 -0.60 -45.32 -17.15
N VAL A 15 -1.68 -44.71 -17.65
CA VAL A 15 -1.69 -43.27 -17.98
C VAL A 15 -1.63 -42.52 -16.66
N LEU A 16 -0.45 -42.03 -16.31
CA LEU A 16 -0.30 -41.00 -15.29
C LEU A 16 -0.85 -39.73 -15.89
N MET A 17 -2.10 -39.42 -15.60
CA MET A 17 -2.59 -38.04 -15.76
C MET A 17 -1.88 -37.19 -14.70
N ALA A 18 -0.83 -36.49 -15.11
CA ALA A 18 -0.31 -35.38 -14.35
C ALA A 18 -1.43 -34.33 -14.31
N VAL A 19 -2.11 -34.22 -13.17
CA VAL A 19 -2.96 -33.09 -12.88
C VAL A 19 -2.02 -31.90 -12.65
N THR A 20 -1.71 -31.19 -13.73
CA THR A 20 -1.13 -29.87 -13.62
C THR A 20 -2.21 -28.98 -13.00
N PRO A 21 -1.97 -28.31 -11.87
CA PRO A 21 -2.89 -27.29 -11.41
C PRO A 21 -3.05 -26.25 -12.53
N PRO A 22 -4.26 -25.72 -12.75
CA PRO A 22 -4.44 -24.75 -13.81
C PRO A 22 -3.52 -23.56 -13.56
N LEU A 23 -2.78 -23.14 -14.58
CA LEU A 23 -1.85 -22.02 -14.56
C LEU A 23 -2.49 -20.72 -13.99
N GLU A 24 -3.82 -20.62 -14.14
CA GLU A 24 -4.64 -19.53 -13.60
C GLU A 24 -4.70 -19.49 -12.08
N ALA A 25 -4.57 -20.61 -11.36
CA ALA A 25 -4.60 -20.64 -9.90
C ALA A 25 -3.28 -20.19 -9.28
N GLU A 26 -2.15 -20.47 -9.93
CA GLU A 26 -0.84 -19.95 -9.50
C GLU A 26 -0.70 -18.45 -9.79
N ALA A 27 -1.14 -17.99 -10.97
CA ALA A 27 -1.14 -16.57 -11.32
C ALA A 27 -2.06 -15.75 -10.41
N ALA A 28 -3.26 -16.24 -10.10
CA ALA A 28 -4.19 -15.57 -9.17
C ALA A 28 -3.67 -15.55 -7.73
N SER A 29 -2.94 -16.57 -7.29
CA SER A 29 -2.33 -16.64 -5.96
C SER A 29 -1.13 -15.70 -5.83
N SER A 30 -0.25 -15.61 -6.84
CA SER A 30 0.89 -14.69 -6.85
C SER A 30 0.43 -13.23 -6.92
N SER A 31 -0.49 -12.90 -7.81
CA SER A 31 -1.06 -11.55 -7.96
C SER A 31 -1.75 -11.06 -6.66
N SER A 32 -2.48 -11.92 -5.95
CA SER A 32 -3.07 -11.56 -4.67
C SER A 32 -2.01 -11.27 -3.59
N THR A 33 -0.92 -12.02 -3.57
CA THR A 33 0.18 -11.84 -2.61
C THR A 33 0.96 -10.55 -2.90
N GLU A 34 1.19 -10.23 -4.14
CA GLU A 34 1.83 -8.98 -4.58
C GLU A 34 0.98 -7.76 -4.23
N PHE A 35 -0.32 -7.80 -4.51
CA PHE A 35 -1.22 -6.71 -4.16
C PHE A 35 -1.29 -6.49 -2.63
N GLU A 36 -1.30 -7.54 -1.81
CA GLU A 36 -1.24 -7.40 -0.36
C GLU A 36 0.09 -6.76 0.12
N LEU A 37 1.21 -7.04 -0.54
CA LEU A 37 2.47 -6.34 -0.29
C LEU A 37 2.35 -4.85 -0.62
N ARG A 38 1.82 -4.50 -1.81
CA ARG A 38 1.59 -3.12 -2.25
C ARG A 38 0.70 -2.36 -1.25
N LYS A 39 -0.42 -2.95 -0.83
CA LYS A 39 -1.31 -2.39 0.20
C LYS A 39 -0.57 -2.14 1.51
N LYS A 40 0.20 -3.12 1.97
CA LYS A 40 0.97 -3.00 3.22
C LYS A 40 1.96 -1.82 3.15
N VAL A 41 2.70 -1.70 2.07
CA VAL A 41 3.67 -0.61 1.85
C VAL A 41 2.94 0.75 1.83
N ILE A 42 1.85 0.87 1.07
CA ILE A 42 1.09 2.13 0.99
C ILE A 42 0.44 2.49 2.33
N GLY A 43 -0.07 1.51 3.08
CA GLY A 43 -0.57 1.73 4.44
C GLY A 43 0.52 2.25 5.40
N ILE A 44 1.71 1.65 5.39
CA ILE A 44 2.85 2.09 6.22
C ILE A 44 3.33 3.47 5.79
N SER A 45 3.35 3.75 4.48
CA SER A 45 3.80 5.04 3.96
C SER A 45 2.90 6.21 4.41
N GLY A 46 1.64 5.96 4.73
CA GLY A 46 0.66 7.00 5.06
C GLY A 46 0.27 7.89 3.88
N ILE A 47 0.48 7.43 2.65
CA ILE A 47 0.10 8.17 1.43
C ILE A 47 -1.42 8.31 1.35
N MET A 48 -2.16 7.23 1.65
CA MET A 48 -3.62 7.20 1.62
C MET A 48 -4.19 6.25 2.69
N ASP A 49 -5.47 6.42 3.00
CA ASP A 49 -6.24 5.43 3.77
C ASP A 49 -6.61 4.23 2.89
N LEU A 50 -6.65 3.04 3.48
CA LEU A 50 -6.93 1.79 2.77
C LEU A 50 -8.40 1.37 2.84
N THR A 51 -9.30 2.22 3.34
CA THR A 51 -10.74 1.91 3.40
C THR A 51 -11.38 2.08 2.02
N GLY A 52 -12.31 1.19 1.65
CA GLY A 52 -13.05 1.30 0.40
C GLY A 52 -12.15 1.28 -0.86
N ILE A 53 -11.23 0.33 -0.97
CA ILE A 53 -10.22 0.29 -2.05
C ILE A 53 -10.81 0.28 -3.47
N TYR A 54 -12.04 -0.19 -3.65
CA TYR A 54 -12.71 -0.17 -4.96
C TYR A 54 -13.44 1.13 -5.28
N GLN A 55 -13.40 2.11 -4.38
CA GLN A 55 -14.05 3.41 -4.58
C GLN A 55 -13.24 4.28 -5.54
N PRO A 56 -13.91 5.04 -6.42
CA PRO A 56 -13.22 5.99 -7.28
C PRO A 56 -12.62 7.13 -6.45
N VAL A 57 -11.46 7.62 -6.88
CA VAL A 57 -10.71 8.69 -6.20
C VAL A 57 -11.04 10.04 -6.80
N THR A 58 -11.40 11.01 -5.95
CA THR A 58 -11.63 12.39 -6.40
C THR A 58 -10.29 13.12 -6.62
N ARG A 59 -10.32 14.20 -7.39
CA ARG A 59 -9.16 15.07 -7.65
C ARG A 59 -8.60 15.67 -6.35
N ALA A 60 -9.47 16.01 -5.40
CA ALA A 60 -9.04 16.52 -4.09
C ALA A 60 -8.34 15.44 -3.25
N GLN A 61 -8.85 14.21 -3.24
CA GLN A 61 -8.20 13.07 -2.58
C GLN A 61 -6.86 12.75 -3.24
N PHE A 62 -6.79 12.79 -4.57
CA PHE A 62 -5.54 12.54 -5.28
C PHE A 62 -4.49 13.63 -5.00
N ALA A 63 -4.89 14.91 -4.88
CA ALA A 63 -4.01 15.98 -4.42
C ALA A 63 -3.44 15.70 -3.02
N GLN A 64 -4.26 15.18 -2.10
CA GLN A 64 -3.79 14.75 -0.78
C GLN A 64 -2.76 13.61 -0.89
N MET A 65 -3.01 12.61 -1.73
CA MET A 65 -2.08 11.49 -1.93
C MET A 65 -0.72 11.97 -2.46
N LEU A 66 -0.71 12.88 -3.46
CA LEU A 66 0.53 13.47 -3.99
C LEU A 66 1.31 14.21 -2.90
N VAL A 67 0.65 15.01 -2.09
CA VAL A 67 1.31 15.75 -1.01
C VAL A 67 1.84 14.79 0.06
N ASN A 68 1.07 13.77 0.44
CA ASN A 68 1.51 12.76 1.40
C ASN A 68 2.69 11.92 0.87
N ALA A 69 2.81 11.76 -0.44
CA ALA A 69 3.93 11.09 -1.09
C ALA A 69 5.17 11.98 -1.27
N SER A 70 5.12 13.26 -0.90
CA SER A 70 6.16 14.25 -1.14
C SER A 70 6.83 14.74 0.16
N GLU A 71 7.87 15.56 0.00
CA GLU A 71 8.52 16.28 1.10
C GLU A 71 7.58 17.23 1.85
N TYR A 72 6.47 17.65 1.23
CA TYR A 72 5.48 18.56 1.80
C TYR A 72 4.50 17.88 2.76
N ARG A 73 4.59 16.58 2.96
CA ARG A 73 3.64 15.79 3.77
C ARG A 73 3.40 16.31 5.19
N ASN A 74 4.40 16.96 5.79
CA ASN A 74 4.35 17.48 7.15
C ASN A 74 3.96 18.98 7.22
N ILE A 75 3.80 19.64 6.07
CA ILE A 75 3.55 21.10 5.99
C ILE A 75 2.05 21.42 5.89
N THR A 76 1.21 20.40 5.71
CA THR A 76 -0.24 20.56 5.46
C THR A 76 -1.06 21.04 6.67
N SER A 77 -0.48 21.09 7.87
CA SER A 77 -1.15 21.59 9.07
C SER A 77 -1.40 23.11 9.07
N ASP A 78 -0.67 23.85 8.24
CA ASP A 78 -0.91 25.28 8.06
C ASP A 78 -2.14 25.50 7.17
N ARG A 79 -3.28 25.69 7.81
CA ARG A 79 -4.53 26.09 7.16
C ARG A 79 -4.29 27.41 6.44
N SER A 80 -4.09 27.33 5.14
CA SER A 80 -3.94 28.53 4.33
C SER A 80 -5.20 29.40 4.45
N THR A 81 -4.98 30.67 4.72
CA THR A 81 -6.05 31.68 4.70
C THR A 81 -6.43 32.07 3.28
N VAL A 82 -5.76 31.54 2.26
CA VAL A 82 -5.96 31.90 0.85
C VAL A 82 -6.51 30.69 0.10
N SER A 83 -7.67 30.87 -0.54
CA SER A 83 -8.22 29.95 -1.53
C SER A 83 -7.56 30.20 -2.89
N VAL A 84 -7.05 29.14 -3.53
CA VAL A 84 -6.43 29.21 -4.87
C VAL A 84 -7.48 29.03 -5.97
N PHE A 85 -8.58 28.32 -5.68
CA PHE A 85 -9.67 28.03 -6.60
C PHE A 85 -11.01 28.43 -6.00
N ALA A 86 -11.91 28.94 -6.81
CA ALA A 86 -13.22 29.43 -6.36
C ALA A 86 -14.09 28.31 -5.75
N ASP A 87 -13.93 27.08 -6.20
CA ASP A 87 -14.67 25.90 -5.78
C ASP A 87 -13.96 25.07 -4.67
N VAL A 88 -12.82 25.58 -4.16
CA VAL A 88 -12.11 24.99 -3.01
C VAL A 88 -11.95 26.07 -1.94
N PRO A 89 -12.99 26.32 -1.11
CA PRO A 89 -12.92 27.32 -0.07
C PRO A 89 -11.87 26.97 0.99
N LYS A 90 -11.35 27.96 1.70
CA LYS A 90 -10.25 27.82 2.67
C LYS A 90 -10.53 26.86 3.84
N ASP A 91 -11.80 26.64 4.16
CA ASP A 91 -12.27 25.72 5.19
C ASP A 91 -12.53 24.30 4.66
N ASN A 92 -12.37 24.07 3.35
CA ASN A 92 -12.39 22.72 2.79
C ASN A 92 -11.21 21.92 3.34
N MET A 93 -11.45 20.68 3.76
CA MET A 93 -10.43 19.80 4.35
C MET A 93 -9.25 19.54 3.40
N TYR A 94 -9.45 19.63 2.09
CA TYR A 94 -8.42 19.44 1.08
C TYR A 94 -7.74 20.74 0.61
N ALA A 95 -8.13 21.90 1.13
CA ALA A 95 -7.68 23.20 0.60
C ALA A 95 -6.14 23.34 0.60
N SER A 96 -5.47 22.92 1.66
CA SER A 96 -4.00 22.96 1.75
C SER A 96 -3.33 22.01 0.75
N TYR A 97 -3.87 20.81 0.59
CA TYR A 97 -3.36 19.82 -0.35
C TYR A 97 -3.52 20.26 -1.80
N VAL A 98 -4.70 20.76 -2.15
CA VAL A 98 -4.98 21.31 -3.50
C VAL A 98 -4.06 22.50 -3.80
N ARG A 99 -3.84 23.37 -2.83
CA ARG A 99 -2.92 24.51 -2.99
C ARG A 99 -1.49 24.05 -3.26
N ILE A 100 -0.97 23.11 -2.47
CA ILE A 100 0.38 22.60 -2.64
C ILE A 100 0.51 21.90 -4.01
N ALA A 101 -0.43 21.02 -4.36
CA ALA A 101 -0.41 20.31 -5.62
C ALA A 101 -0.48 21.25 -6.84
N ALA A 102 -1.28 22.33 -6.74
CA ALA A 102 -1.39 23.34 -7.80
C ALA A 102 -0.16 24.25 -7.89
N SER A 103 0.39 24.67 -6.75
CA SER A 103 1.58 25.55 -6.70
C SER A 103 2.84 24.86 -7.23
N ASN A 104 2.91 23.54 -7.15
CA ASN A 104 4.00 22.72 -7.69
C ASN A 104 3.67 22.15 -9.08
N GLU A 105 2.58 22.56 -9.71
CA GLU A 105 2.12 22.10 -11.03
C GLU A 105 1.86 20.57 -11.14
N TRP A 106 1.75 19.88 -10.00
CA TRP A 106 1.40 18.44 -9.97
C TRP A 106 -0.01 18.20 -10.47
N MET A 107 -0.91 19.13 -10.12
CA MET A 107 -2.28 19.18 -10.66
C MET A 107 -2.61 20.58 -11.13
N VAL A 108 -3.43 20.68 -12.16
CA VAL A 108 -3.87 21.98 -12.72
C VAL A 108 -5.37 22.15 -12.56
N GLY A 109 -5.78 23.39 -12.41
CA GLY A 109 -7.19 23.79 -12.48
C GLY A 109 -7.71 23.82 -13.92
N TYR A 110 -8.99 24.06 -14.03
CA TYR A 110 -9.70 24.24 -15.30
C TYR A 110 -9.93 25.73 -15.60
N LEU A 111 -10.34 26.00 -16.84
CA LEU A 111 -10.75 27.34 -17.24
C LEU A 111 -11.84 27.86 -16.31
N GLY A 112 -11.73 29.13 -15.94
CA GLY A 112 -12.65 29.77 -14.98
C GLY A 112 -12.19 29.74 -13.52
N GLY A 113 -10.95 29.31 -13.25
CA GLY A 113 -10.37 29.34 -11.90
C GLY A 113 -10.97 28.31 -10.94
N VAL A 114 -11.39 27.17 -11.47
CA VAL A 114 -11.97 26.05 -10.71
C VAL A 114 -11.05 24.84 -10.71
N PHE A 115 -11.05 24.07 -9.62
CA PHE A 115 -10.27 22.83 -9.47
C PHE A 115 -11.10 21.58 -9.75
N ARG A 116 -12.40 21.64 -9.49
CA ARG A 116 -13.35 20.51 -9.52
C ARG A 116 -12.95 19.41 -8.51
N PRO A 117 -12.94 19.71 -7.21
CA PRO A 117 -12.39 18.82 -6.17
C PRO A 117 -13.08 17.46 -6.12
N ASP A 118 -14.40 17.40 -6.39
CA ASP A 118 -15.22 16.19 -6.31
C ASP A 118 -15.27 15.39 -7.62
N GLN A 119 -14.67 15.92 -8.73
CA GLN A 119 -14.54 15.15 -9.96
C GLN A 119 -13.55 14.02 -9.77
N TYR A 120 -13.82 12.84 -10.32
CA TYR A 120 -12.90 11.72 -10.28
C TYR A 120 -11.65 11.98 -11.11
N VAL A 121 -10.48 11.63 -10.56
CA VAL A 121 -9.19 11.81 -11.23
C VAL A 121 -9.04 10.79 -12.35
N THR A 122 -8.53 11.24 -13.51
CA THR A 122 -8.21 10.35 -14.64
C THR A 122 -6.75 9.91 -14.58
N LEU A 123 -6.42 8.79 -15.29
CA LEU A 123 -5.04 8.30 -15.36
C LEU A 123 -4.07 9.34 -15.92
N GLN A 124 -4.45 10.10 -16.96
CA GLN A 124 -3.59 11.16 -17.51
C GLN A 124 -3.33 12.31 -16.53
N GLU A 125 -4.29 12.64 -15.67
CA GLU A 125 -4.11 13.64 -14.61
C GLU A 125 -3.20 13.09 -13.50
N ALA A 126 -3.38 11.84 -13.14
CA ALA A 126 -2.55 11.15 -12.17
C ALA A 126 -1.11 10.99 -12.67
N ALA A 127 -0.91 10.59 -13.92
CA ALA A 127 0.40 10.48 -14.57
C ALA A 127 1.16 11.81 -14.53
N ARG A 128 0.47 12.93 -14.77
CA ARG A 128 1.09 14.27 -14.62
C ARG A 128 1.63 14.47 -13.21
N GLY A 129 0.83 14.16 -12.19
CA GLY A 129 1.21 14.38 -10.80
C GLY A 129 2.40 13.53 -10.38
N VAL A 130 2.38 12.23 -10.67
CA VAL A 130 3.49 11.34 -10.28
C VAL A 130 4.77 11.58 -11.06
N LEU A 131 4.68 11.93 -12.35
CA LEU A 131 5.85 12.33 -13.14
C LEU A 131 6.46 13.64 -12.61
N ALA A 132 5.64 14.58 -12.17
CA ALA A 132 6.12 15.81 -11.55
C ALA A 132 6.84 15.54 -10.22
N LEU A 133 6.37 14.58 -9.40
CA LEU A 133 7.08 14.12 -8.21
C LEU A 133 8.45 13.50 -8.55
N LEU A 134 8.57 12.82 -9.68
CA LEU A 134 9.84 12.28 -10.20
C LEU A 134 10.75 13.35 -10.82
N GLY A 135 10.31 14.61 -10.86
CA GLY A 135 11.09 15.74 -11.39
C GLY A 135 10.89 16.03 -12.87
N TYR A 136 9.88 15.44 -13.52
CA TYR A 136 9.52 15.77 -14.90
C TYR A 136 8.56 16.95 -14.93
N THR A 137 8.86 17.93 -15.77
CA THR A 137 8.08 19.17 -15.94
C THR A 137 7.39 19.22 -17.31
N SER A 138 6.58 20.25 -17.54
CA SER A 138 5.96 20.47 -18.87
C SER A 138 7.01 20.70 -19.98
N GLU A 139 8.21 21.15 -19.63
CA GLU A 139 9.31 21.43 -20.57
C GLU A 139 9.93 20.14 -21.16
N ASP A 140 9.75 19.01 -20.45
CA ASP A 140 10.25 17.70 -20.90
C ASP A 140 9.39 17.09 -22.01
N PHE A 141 8.20 17.63 -22.22
CA PHE A 141 7.24 17.09 -23.18
C PHE A 141 6.90 18.13 -24.24
N THR A 142 7.49 17.99 -25.42
CA THR A 142 7.25 18.89 -26.56
C THR A 142 6.15 18.32 -27.47
N GLY A 143 5.34 19.19 -28.09
CA GLY A 143 4.27 18.78 -29.00
C GLY A 143 3.04 18.23 -28.26
N ASP A 144 2.73 16.95 -28.44
CA ASP A 144 1.67 16.26 -27.71
C ASP A 144 2.09 15.95 -26.26
N GLN A 145 1.83 16.89 -25.37
CA GLN A 145 2.20 16.76 -23.95
C GLN A 145 1.49 15.60 -23.24
N ILE A 146 0.28 15.26 -23.66
CA ILE A 146 -0.46 14.14 -23.04
C ILE A 146 0.18 12.82 -23.48
N GLY A 147 0.35 12.62 -24.78
CA GLY A 147 1.00 11.43 -25.33
C GLY A 147 2.42 11.26 -24.81
N GLY A 148 3.20 12.34 -24.76
CA GLY A 148 4.56 12.31 -24.23
C GLY A 148 4.62 11.91 -22.75
N ARG A 149 3.71 12.43 -21.90
CA ARG A 149 3.62 12.02 -20.49
C ARG A 149 3.20 10.56 -20.36
N MET A 150 2.21 10.10 -21.12
CA MET A 150 1.78 8.70 -21.06
C MET A 150 2.88 7.74 -21.51
N SER A 151 3.63 8.10 -22.55
CA SER A 151 4.78 7.29 -22.98
C SER A 151 5.90 7.23 -21.93
N MET A 152 6.17 8.34 -21.22
CA MET A 152 7.14 8.36 -20.12
C MET A 152 6.62 7.58 -18.90
N PHE A 153 5.33 7.66 -18.63
CA PHE A 153 4.66 6.91 -17.56
C PHE A 153 4.78 5.40 -17.77
N GLU A 154 4.61 4.94 -19.00
CA GLU A 154 4.82 3.54 -19.40
C GLU A 154 6.30 3.15 -19.37
N TYR A 155 7.20 4.02 -19.86
CA TYR A 155 8.64 3.76 -19.86
C TYR A 155 9.24 3.58 -18.46
N LEU A 156 8.65 4.23 -17.45
CA LEU A 156 9.06 4.13 -16.04
C LEU A 156 8.30 3.03 -15.28
N ASP A 157 7.57 2.16 -15.97
CA ASP A 157 6.75 1.08 -15.39
C ASP A 157 5.73 1.57 -14.33
N LEU A 158 5.32 2.85 -14.44
CA LEU A 158 4.34 3.43 -13.51
C LEU A 158 2.92 2.88 -13.72
N ASN A 159 2.66 2.25 -14.86
CA ASN A 159 1.40 1.61 -15.22
C ASN A 159 1.30 0.13 -14.79
N ASP A 160 2.32 -0.42 -14.14
CA ASP A 160 2.32 -1.81 -13.70
C ASP A 160 1.11 -2.10 -12.80
N GLU A 161 0.37 -3.19 -13.09
CA GLU A 161 -0.89 -3.57 -12.45
C GLU A 161 -2.03 -2.51 -12.56
N ILE A 162 -1.95 -1.59 -13.54
CA ILE A 162 -2.98 -0.57 -13.81
C ILE A 162 -3.53 -0.76 -15.23
N GLY A 163 -4.60 -1.53 -15.36
CA GLY A 163 -5.26 -1.81 -16.64
C GLY A 163 -6.21 -0.69 -17.10
N LYS A 164 -5.77 0.59 -17.08
CA LYS A 164 -6.58 1.77 -17.41
C LYS A 164 -6.06 2.50 -18.62
N SER A 165 -6.99 3.06 -19.42
CA SER A 165 -6.68 4.01 -20.47
C SER A 165 -6.50 5.43 -19.91
N SER A 166 -5.84 6.31 -20.63
CA SER A 166 -5.48 7.68 -20.18
C SER A 166 -6.69 8.50 -19.67
N SER A 167 -7.88 8.28 -20.24
CA SER A 167 -9.12 8.98 -19.87
C SER A 167 -9.94 8.28 -18.79
N ASP A 168 -9.56 7.06 -18.38
CA ASP A 168 -10.29 6.31 -17.36
C ASP A 168 -10.05 6.89 -15.98
N THR A 169 -11.07 6.81 -15.14
CA THR A 169 -10.97 7.25 -13.74
C THR A 169 -10.35 6.15 -12.88
N LEU A 170 -9.59 6.58 -11.88
CA LEU A 170 -8.88 5.69 -10.96
C LEU A 170 -9.72 5.36 -9.73
N THR A 171 -9.61 4.12 -9.27
CA THR A 171 -10.03 3.66 -7.95
C THR A 171 -8.88 3.80 -6.94
N LYS A 172 -9.15 3.59 -5.65
CA LYS A 172 -8.08 3.51 -4.66
C LYS A 172 -7.16 2.31 -4.89
N GLU A 173 -7.67 1.21 -5.44
CA GLU A 173 -6.87 0.05 -5.84
C GLU A 173 -5.85 0.44 -6.92
N ASP A 174 -6.29 1.14 -7.98
CA ASP A 174 -5.39 1.68 -9.00
C ASP A 174 -4.35 2.64 -8.38
N CYS A 175 -4.75 3.46 -7.42
CA CYS A 175 -3.84 4.37 -6.71
C CYS A 175 -2.85 3.63 -5.82
N ILE A 176 -3.22 2.51 -5.19
CA ILE A 176 -2.27 1.67 -4.44
C ILE A 176 -1.15 1.19 -5.38
N ASN A 177 -1.49 0.64 -6.54
CA ASN A 177 -0.52 0.22 -7.53
C ASN A 177 0.33 1.40 -8.02
N LEU A 178 -0.31 2.50 -8.39
CA LEU A 178 0.36 3.70 -8.89
C LEU A 178 1.41 4.24 -7.93
N PHE A 179 1.04 4.44 -6.67
CA PHE A 179 1.96 4.98 -5.67
C PHE A 179 3.04 3.96 -5.27
N TYR A 180 2.74 2.67 -5.28
CA TYR A 180 3.75 1.64 -5.09
C TYR A 180 4.81 1.69 -6.21
N ASN A 181 4.37 1.78 -7.47
CA ASN A 181 5.26 1.91 -8.62
C ASN A 181 6.07 3.21 -8.56
N LEU A 182 5.44 4.33 -8.16
CA LEU A 182 6.14 5.60 -7.92
C LEU A 182 7.27 5.44 -6.89
N LEU A 183 7.02 4.75 -5.78
CA LEU A 183 8.02 4.56 -4.73
C LEU A 183 9.24 3.77 -5.22
N LYS A 184 9.07 2.84 -6.17
CA LYS A 184 10.16 2.07 -6.80
C LYS A 184 10.87 2.83 -7.92
N ALA A 185 10.19 3.78 -8.55
CA ALA A 185 10.71 4.49 -9.72
C ALA A 185 11.95 5.32 -9.39
N GLU A 186 12.86 5.42 -10.36
CA GLU A 186 14.02 6.30 -10.28
C GLU A 186 13.62 7.73 -10.69
N PRO A 187 13.89 8.75 -9.85
CA PRO A 187 13.70 10.14 -10.22
C PRO A 187 14.58 10.57 -11.37
N LYS A 188 14.16 11.57 -12.13
CA LYS A 188 14.90 12.12 -13.27
C LYS A 188 16.35 12.49 -12.97
N ASN A 189 16.66 12.85 -11.74
CA ASN A 189 18.02 13.19 -11.31
C ASN A 189 18.91 11.97 -10.99
N GLY A 190 18.40 10.74 -11.10
CA GLY A 190 19.18 9.52 -10.87
C GLY A 190 19.60 9.31 -9.41
N SER A 191 18.83 9.77 -8.45
CA SER A 191 19.18 9.73 -7.02
C SER A 191 18.77 8.44 -6.28
N GLY A 192 18.57 7.33 -6.98
CA GLY A 192 18.05 6.08 -6.44
C GLY A 192 16.53 6.01 -6.55
N ILE A 193 15.85 5.21 -5.72
CA ILE A 193 14.39 5.12 -5.78
C ILE A 193 13.72 6.33 -5.13
N TYR A 194 12.59 6.77 -5.71
CA TYR A 194 11.82 7.89 -5.16
C TYR A 194 11.40 7.68 -3.70
N GLY A 195 11.00 6.47 -3.37
CA GLY A 195 10.54 6.10 -2.02
C GLY A 195 11.56 6.29 -0.90
N SER A 196 12.85 6.51 -1.22
CA SER A 196 13.88 6.78 -0.21
C SER A 196 13.53 8.00 0.66
N ILE A 197 12.79 8.99 0.14
CA ILE A 197 12.30 10.13 0.93
C ILE A 197 11.29 9.74 2.02
N LEU A 198 10.67 8.57 1.90
CA LEU A 198 9.75 7.98 2.86
C LEU A 198 10.38 6.81 3.64
N GLY A 199 11.68 6.61 3.53
CA GLY A 199 12.40 5.52 4.19
C GLY A 199 12.23 4.16 3.52
N CYS A 200 11.86 4.13 2.23
CA CYS A 200 11.81 2.87 1.48
C CYS A 200 13.20 2.36 1.17
N GLU A 201 13.38 1.06 1.34
CA GLU A 201 14.53 0.30 0.88
C GLU A 201 14.04 -0.89 0.05
N LEU A 202 14.83 -1.32 -0.93
CA LEU A 202 14.50 -2.49 -1.73
C LEU A 202 15.08 -3.76 -1.09
N THR A 203 14.33 -4.85 -1.22
CA THR A 203 14.81 -6.21 -0.98
C THR A 203 15.75 -6.66 -2.11
N SER A 204 16.40 -7.81 -1.95
CA SER A 204 17.21 -8.43 -3.01
C SER A 204 16.42 -8.71 -4.29
N ASP A 205 15.12 -8.88 -4.18
CA ASP A 205 14.21 -9.19 -5.29
C ASP A 205 13.66 -7.93 -5.97
N GLY A 206 14.10 -6.73 -5.52
CA GLY A 206 13.71 -5.46 -6.07
C GLY A 206 12.33 -4.96 -5.61
N GLU A 207 11.76 -5.55 -4.57
CA GLU A 207 10.51 -5.12 -3.95
C GLU A 207 10.76 -4.22 -2.75
N ILE A 208 9.80 -3.35 -2.39
CA ILE A 208 9.96 -2.48 -1.22
C ILE A 208 9.87 -3.33 0.06
N ASN A 209 10.86 -3.16 0.94
CA ASN A 209 10.88 -3.79 2.24
C ASN A 209 9.96 -3.05 3.22
N PRO A 210 8.78 -3.58 3.58
CA PRO A 210 7.87 -2.90 4.48
C PRO A 210 8.41 -2.79 5.92
N LEU A 211 9.36 -3.63 6.30
CA LEU A 211 9.97 -3.58 7.64
C LEU A 211 10.97 -2.42 7.76
N ALA A 212 11.69 -2.08 6.68
CA ALA A 212 12.59 -0.92 6.69
C ALA A 212 11.83 0.41 6.82
N MET A 213 10.58 0.44 6.35
CA MET A 213 9.68 1.59 6.50
C MET A 213 9.05 1.68 7.91
N ALA A 214 9.11 0.60 8.69
CA ALA A 214 8.62 0.62 10.06
C ALA A 214 9.50 1.59 10.87
N ASP A 215 8.95 2.78 11.09
CA ASP A 215 9.59 3.85 11.83
C ASP A 215 9.90 3.40 13.26
N ASN A 216 11.03 3.86 13.82
CA ASN A 216 11.38 3.76 15.23
C ASN A 216 10.32 4.39 16.17
N SER A 217 9.30 5.04 15.64
CA SER A 217 8.14 5.58 16.34
C SER A 217 6.98 4.59 16.52
N LEU A 218 7.16 3.31 16.18
CA LEU A 218 6.15 2.28 16.45
C LEU A 218 5.89 2.17 17.95
N LYS A 219 4.62 2.37 18.35
CA LYS A 219 4.18 2.34 19.75
C LYS A 219 3.35 1.11 20.02
N GLY A 220 3.55 0.51 21.18
CA GLY A 220 2.89 -0.72 21.62
C GLY A 220 3.88 -1.63 22.37
N PRO A 221 3.46 -2.83 22.72
CA PRO A 221 2.10 -3.37 22.57
C PRO A 221 1.09 -2.71 23.50
N LYS A 222 -0.17 -2.60 23.05
CA LYS A 222 -1.31 -2.25 23.93
C LYS A 222 -2.40 -3.31 23.75
N VAL A 223 -2.97 -3.75 24.85
CA VAL A 223 -4.15 -4.65 24.83
C VAL A 223 -5.41 -3.79 24.84
N VAL A 224 -6.26 -3.99 23.86
CA VAL A 224 -7.54 -3.30 23.72
C VAL A 224 -8.69 -4.31 23.69
N THR A 225 -9.72 -4.03 24.47
CA THR A 225 -10.87 -4.92 24.69
C THR A 225 -12.19 -4.32 24.24
N SER A 226 -12.20 -3.07 23.79
CA SER A 226 -13.38 -2.41 23.28
C SER A 226 -13.02 -1.26 22.35
N TRP A 227 -13.93 -0.94 21.42
CA TRP A 227 -13.77 0.15 20.48
C TRP A 227 -13.58 1.52 21.16
N SER A 228 -14.34 1.82 22.21
CA SER A 228 -14.23 3.10 22.91
C SER A 228 -12.84 3.30 23.52
N ARG A 229 -12.33 2.30 24.23
CA ARG A 229 -10.97 2.35 24.81
C ARG A 229 -9.89 2.41 23.75
N PHE A 230 -10.09 1.73 22.62
CA PHE A 230 -9.18 1.81 21.50
C PHE A 230 -9.09 3.24 20.95
N VAL A 231 -10.25 3.86 20.63
CA VAL A 231 -10.30 5.24 20.10
C VAL A 231 -9.69 6.25 21.07
N GLU A 232 -10.01 6.16 22.36
CA GLU A 232 -9.43 7.02 23.42
C GLU A 232 -7.91 6.89 23.53
N SER A 233 -7.36 5.73 23.21
CA SER A 233 -5.91 5.46 23.32
C SER A 233 -5.12 5.90 22.09
N MET A 234 -5.76 6.27 20.98
CA MET A 234 -5.11 6.65 19.73
C MET A 234 -4.90 8.17 19.65
N PRO A 235 -3.71 8.61 19.20
CA PRO A 235 -3.40 10.03 19.05
C PRO A 235 -3.90 10.62 17.71
N PHE A 236 -4.68 9.89 16.91
CA PHE A 236 -5.18 10.29 15.60
C PHE A 236 -6.63 9.82 15.37
N GLY A 237 -7.31 10.48 14.43
CA GLY A 237 -8.70 10.15 14.11
C GLY A 237 -8.84 8.83 13.33
N MET A 238 -9.87 8.06 13.65
CA MET A 238 -10.09 6.73 13.07
C MET A 238 -10.52 6.76 11.60
N ASN A 239 -11.11 7.86 11.14
CA ASN A 239 -11.55 8.00 9.73
C ASN A 239 -10.38 8.09 8.74
N GLU A 240 -9.19 8.41 9.24
CA GLU A 240 -7.97 8.53 8.44
C GLU A 240 -6.98 7.39 8.74
N ALA A 241 -7.39 6.43 9.56
CA ALA A 241 -6.53 5.37 10.02
C ALA A 241 -6.55 4.17 9.07
N ASN A 242 -5.37 3.58 8.87
CA ASN A 242 -5.22 2.29 8.21
C ASN A 242 -5.20 1.18 9.26
N PHE A 243 -5.94 0.10 9.01
CA PHE A 243 -6.04 -1.02 9.93
C PHE A 243 -5.51 -2.31 9.31
N PHE A 244 -4.70 -3.00 10.07
CA PHE A 244 -4.24 -4.35 9.75
C PHE A 244 -4.57 -5.28 10.90
N VAL A 245 -5.13 -6.45 10.58
CA VAL A 245 -5.34 -7.53 11.55
C VAL A 245 -4.65 -8.79 11.06
N ASN A 246 -3.76 -9.34 11.89
CA ASN A 246 -2.96 -10.52 11.55
C ASN A 246 -2.22 -10.37 10.20
N GLY A 247 -1.74 -9.17 9.90
CA GLY A 247 -1.01 -8.84 8.68
C GLY A 247 -1.88 -8.51 7.46
N THR A 248 -3.21 -8.62 7.56
CA THR A 248 -4.15 -8.30 6.47
C THR A 248 -4.77 -6.94 6.68
N ALA A 249 -4.81 -6.09 5.64
CA ALA A 249 -5.52 -4.82 5.69
C ALA A 249 -7.02 -5.05 5.79
N VAL A 250 -7.68 -4.33 6.69
CA VAL A 250 -9.12 -4.48 6.95
C VAL A 250 -9.79 -3.12 7.04
N GLU A 251 -11.08 -3.09 6.74
CA GLU A 251 -11.94 -1.93 6.97
C GLU A 251 -12.18 -1.71 8.47
N MET A 252 -12.47 -0.47 8.86
CA MET A 252 -12.73 -0.09 10.25
C MET A 252 -13.84 -0.94 10.90
N GLU A 253 -14.91 -1.24 10.18
CA GLU A 253 -16.01 -2.07 10.70
C GLU A 253 -15.58 -3.52 10.94
N THR A 254 -14.74 -4.06 10.07
CA THR A 254 -14.12 -5.38 10.26
C THR A 254 -13.19 -5.36 11.47
N PHE A 255 -12.36 -4.34 11.63
CA PHE A 255 -11.52 -4.17 12.81
C PHE A 255 -12.36 -4.14 14.10
N LYS A 256 -13.47 -3.38 14.13
CA LYS A 256 -14.39 -3.35 15.28
C LYS A 256 -14.96 -4.74 15.60
N SER A 257 -15.26 -5.56 14.59
CA SER A 257 -15.83 -6.89 14.80
C SER A 257 -14.90 -7.81 15.60
N TYR A 258 -13.60 -7.69 15.45
CA TYR A 258 -12.62 -8.44 16.25
C TYR A 258 -12.68 -8.08 17.74
N LEU A 259 -12.94 -6.81 18.06
CA LEU A 259 -13.08 -6.36 19.46
C LEU A 259 -14.38 -6.85 20.12
N ASN A 260 -15.38 -7.30 19.34
CA ASN A 260 -16.62 -7.89 19.87
C ASN A 260 -16.43 -9.37 20.23
N THR A 261 -15.41 -10.03 19.70
CA THR A 261 -15.15 -11.46 19.90
C THR A 261 -14.03 -11.75 20.91
N GLY A 262 -13.26 -10.72 21.29
CA GLY A 262 -12.12 -10.89 22.19
C GLY A 262 -11.37 -9.60 22.42
N TYR A 263 -10.05 -9.73 22.60
CA TYR A 263 -9.15 -8.58 22.69
C TYR A 263 -8.18 -8.57 21.49
N LEU A 264 -7.62 -7.40 21.24
CA LEU A 264 -6.55 -7.22 20.26
C LEU A 264 -5.30 -6.70 20.97
N VAL A 265 -4.15 -7.22 20.56
CA VAL A 265 -2.84 -6.63 20.88
C VAL A 265 -2.49 -5.72 19.72
N ILE A 266 -2.33 -4.44 19.98
CA ILE A 266 -2.12 -3.45 18.94
C ILE A 266 -0.75 -2.78 19.05
N TYR A 267 -0.21 -2.48 17.88
CA TYR A 267 0.89 -1.54 17.67
C TYR A 267 0.40 -0.45 16.74
N TYR A 268 0.91 0.76 16.86
CA TYR A 268 0.51 1.84 15.97
C TYR A 268 1.67 2.80 15.67
N ASN A 269 1.60 3.40 14.49
CA ASN A 269 2.46 4.50 14.07
C ASN A 269 1.60 5.76 13.92
N SER A 270 1.93 6.80 14.69
CA SER A 270 1.15 8.04 14.69
C SER A 270 1.30 8.84 13.41
N SER A 271 2.50 8.84 12.80
CA SER A 271 2.76 9.58 11.56
C SER A 271 2.06 8.96 10.37
N ALA A 272 2.11 7.63 10.26
CA ALA A 272 1.43 6.87 9.23
C ALA A 272 -0.07 6.64 9.52
N LYS A 273 -0.57 7.05 10.69
CA LYS A 273 -1.94 6.78 11.15
C LYS A 273 -2.35 5.32 10.95
N THR A 274 -1.44 4.40 11.23
CA THR A 274 -1.61 2.98 10.94
C THR A 274 -1.60 2.17 12.23
N VAL A 275 -2.51 1.21 12.31
CA VAL A 275 -2.66 0.29 13.44
C VAL A 275 -2.47 -1.13 12.94
N TRP A 276 -1.57 -1.86 13.58
CA TRP A 276 -1.40 -3.31 13.42
C TRP A 276 -1.95 -4.00 14.64
N ALA A 277 -2.90 -4.90 14.42
CA ALA A 277 -3.55 -5.66 15.48
C ALA A 277 -3.34 -7.15 15.30
N TYR A 278 -3.22 -7.83 16.42
CA TYR A 278 -3.13 -9.28 16.49
C TYR A 278 -4.24 -9.77 17.39
N SER A 279 -5.10 -10.63 16.83
CA SER A 279 -6.16 -11.31 17.58
C SER A 279 -5.64 -12.63 18.11
N GLU A 280 -6.03 -13.01 19.32
CA GLU A 280 -6.00 -14.42 19.70
C GLU A 280 -6.95 -15.19 18.78
N SER A 281 -6.48 -16.32 18.28
CA SER A 281 -7.32 -17.23 17.51
C SER A 281 -8.41 -17.74 18.45
N ALA A 282 -9.68 -17.41 18.14
CA ALA A 282 -10.85 -17.93 18.86
C ALA A 282 -11.05 -19.44 18.62
N ASP A 283 -10.24 -20.05 17.76
CA ASP A 283 -10.29 -21.46 17.42
C ASP A 283 -9.54 -22.28 18.45
N GLY A 284 -9.96 -22.26 19.71
CA GLY A 284 -9.77 -23.31 20.71
C GLY A 284 -8.51 -24.16 20.72
N ASP A 285 -7.48 -23.80 19.96
CA ASP A 285 -6.19 -24.43 19.95
C ASP A 285 -5.40 -23.93 21.17
N SER A 286 -5.78 -24.49 22.31
CA SER A 286 -5.29 -24.14 23.65
C SER A 286 -3.79 -24.38 23.85
N ASP A 287 -3.07 -24.84 22.84
CA ASP A 287 -1.64 -25.13 22.90
C ASP A 287 -0.74 -24.01 22.40
N ARG A 288 -1.30 -22.91 21.90
CA ARG A 288 -0.54 -21.71 21.56
C ARG A 288 -0.55 -20.74 22.73
N ASN A 289 0.43 -20.88 23.59
CA ASN A 289 0.74 -19.83 24.55
C ASN A 289 1.21 -18.59 23.78
N VAL A 290 0.33 -17.62 23.59
CA VAL A 290 0.70 -16.31 23.08
C VAL A 290 1.22 -15.52 24.25
N VAL A 291 2.52 -15.20 24.21
CA VAL A 291 3.17 -14.30 25.17
C VAL A 291 3.39 -12.97 24.47
N ASN A 292 2.89 -11.90 25.07
CA ASN A 292 3.09 -10.53 24.59
C ASN A 292 4.03 -9.82 25.54
N GLY A 293 5.06 -9.19 24.99
CA GLY A 293 6.04 -8.44 25.76
C GLY A 293 7.02 -7.70 24.85
N TYR A 294 7.92 -6.92 25.45
CA TYR A 294 9.03 -6.34 24.71
C TYR A 294 10.16 -7.36 24.63
N ILE A 295 10.74 -7.52 23.42
CA ILE A 295 11.93 -8.36 23.25
C ILE A 295 13.09 -7.65 23.94
N THR A 296 13.62 -8.25 25.00
CA THR A 296 14.78 -7.75 25.73
C THR A 296 16.07 -8.36 25.22
N HIS A 297 16.03 -9.63 24.80
CA HIS A 297 17.17 -10.33 24.23
C HIS A 297 16.74 -11.29 23.14
N ILE A 298 17.62 -11.45 22.14
CA ILE A 298 17.48 -12.42 21.07
C ILE A 298 18.69 -13.35 21.11
N TYR A 299 18.44 -14.64 21.23
CA TYR A 299 19.48 -15.66 21.29
C TYR A 299 19.59 -16.38 19.93
N TYR A 300 20.81 -16.61 19.53
CA TYR A 300 21.13 -17.29 18.28
C TYR A 300 21.93 -18.57 18.55
N ASN A 301 21.77 -19.57 17.70
CA ASN A 301 22.62 -20.73 17.78
C ASN A 301 24.06 -20.38 17.32
N SER A 302 25.07 -20.92 17.96
CA SER A 302 26.47 -20.69 17.59
C SER A 302 26.82 -21.15 16.16
N SER A 303 26.01 -22.00 15.57
CA SER A 303 26.17 -22.52 14.21
C SER A 303 25.36 -21.74 13.16
N ASP A 304 24.37 -20.95 13.57
CA ASP A 304 23.53 -20.13 12.67
C ASP A 304 23.15 -18.84 13.37
N VAL A 305 23.86 -17.76 13.03
CA VAL A 305 23.65 -16.42 13.59
C VAL A 305 22.54 -15.63 12.88
N MET A 306 21.94 -16.21 11.85
CA MET A 306 20.87 -15.54 11.08
C MET A 306 19.47 -15.97 11.54
N THR A 307 19.34 -17.12 12.19
CA THR A 307 18.05 -17.63 12.67
C THR A 307 18.00 -17.58 14.19
N PRO A 308 17.13 -16.74 14.80
CA PRO A 308 16.94 -16.74 16.24
C PRO A 308 16.42 -18.08 16.75
N THR A 309 16.96 -18.58 17.85
CA THR A 309 16.50 -19.82 18.50
C THR A 309 15.60 -19.55 19.67
N GLU A 310 15.76 -18.39 20.31
CA GLU A 310 15.00 -18.03 21.52
C GLU A 310 14.90 -16.49 21.59
N VAL A 311 13.82 -15.99 22.15
CA VAL A 311 13.63 -14.59 22.48
C VAL A 311 13.22 -14.45 23.93
N GLU A 312 13.81 -13.47 24.63
CA GLU A 312 13.40 -13.10 25.98
C GLU A 312 12.46 -11.90 25.90
N LEU A 313 11.35 -12.00 26.61
CA LEU A 313 10.34 -10.94 26.70
C LEU A 313 10.29 -10.40 28.13
N ASP A 314 10.09 -9.07 28.27
CA ASP A 314 9.80 -8.38 29.53
C ASP A 314 8.29 -8.18 29.70
#